data_fa20a94686b21709ff3398f3a03a89da
#
_entry.id   fa20a94686b21709ff3398f3a03a89da
#
_cell.length_a   1.000
_cell.length_b   1.000
_cell.length_c   1.000
_cell.angle_alpha   90.00
_cell.angle_beta   90.00
_cell.angle_gamma   90.00
#
_symmetry.space_group_name_H-M   'P 1'
#
loop_
_entity.id
_entity.type
_entity.pdbx_description
1 polymer ?
#
loop_
_entity_poly.entity_id
_entity_poly.type
_entity_poly.pdbx_seq_one_letter_code
_entity_poly.pdbx_strand_id
1 'polypeptide(L)' 'MRRFYFDKNDMYGDMIRITGNDVNHIKNVLRMKAGERVVANDKDSTDYYCVIEDIDSEQVMLKIESFRRCSAKLKTK' A
#
# COMPACT_ATOMS: atom_id res chain seq x y z
N MET A 1 5.07 -6.06 9.37
CA MET A 1 4.49 -5.81 8.03
C MET A 1 4.87 -4.42 7.57
N ARG A 2 5.21 -4.25 6.32
CA ARG A 2 5.65 -2.96 5.80
C ARG A 2 4.46 -2.05 5.53
N ARG A 3 4.63 -0.77 5.78
CA ARG A 3 3.58 0.21 5.57
C ARG A 3 4.05 1.22 4.53
N PHE A 4 3.19 1.47 3.55
CA PHE A 4 3.45 2.45 2.50
C PHE A 4 2.31 3.46 2.46
N TYR A 5 2.62 4.66 2.02
CA TYR A 5 1.61 5.69 1.88
C TYR A 5 1.33 5.89 0.40
N PHE A 6 0.09 6.14 0.06
CA PHE A 6 -0.31 6.33 -1.33
C PHE A 6 -1.40 7.39 -1.41
N ASP A 7 -1.60 7.93 -2.60
CA ASP A 7 -2.69 8.87 -2.83
C ASP A 7 -3.92 8.10 -3.26
N LYS A 8 -5.09 8.60 -2.86
CA LYS A 8 -6.33 7.94 -3.28
C LYS A 8 -6.47 7.93 -4.79
N ASN A 9 -5.79 8.84 -5.47
CA ASN A 9 -5.82 8.85 -6.93
C ASN A 9 -5.16 7.63 -7.54
N ASP A 10 -4.34 6.94 -6.77
CA ASP A 10 -3.67 5.74 -7.24
C ASP A 10 -4.45 4.47 -6.89
N MET A 11 -5.63 4.62 -6.32
CA MET A 11 -6.48 3.48 -5.99
C MET A 11 -7.50 3.26 -7.12
N TYR A 12 -7.56 2.04 -7.60
CA TYR A 12 -8.47 1.67 -8.68
C TYR A 12 -9.29 0.47 -8.23
N GLY A 13 -10.49 0.74 -7.74
CA GLY A 13 -11.31 -0.33 -7.20
C GLY A 13 -10.65 -0.94 -5.97
N ASP A 14 -10.27 -2.20 -6.07
CA ASP A 14 -9.56 -2.86 -4.98
C ASP A 14 -8.08 -3.07 -5.30
N MET A 15 -7.55 -2.27 -6.23
CA MET A 15 -6.13 -2.30 -6.57
C MET A 15 -5.51 -0.95 -6.26
N ILE A 16 -4.25 -0.98 -5.87
CA ILE A 16 -3.49 0.24 -5.60
C ILE A 16 -2.22 0.18 -6.44
N ARG A 17 -1.92 1.30 -7.09
CA ARG A 17 -0.70 1.40 -7.88
C ARG A 17 0.32 2.24 -7.13
N ILE A 18 1.50 1.68 -6.93
CA ILE A 18 2.61 2.38 -6.30
C ILE A 18 3.59 2.78 -7.39
N THR A 19 3.98 4.04 -7.41
CA THR A 19 4.92 4.55 -8.39
C THR A 19 5.97 5.41 -7.71
N GLY A 20 6.97 5.82 -8.47
CA GLY A 20 7.99 6.73 -7.95
C GLY A 20 9.03 6.03 -7.11
N ASN A 21 9.50 6.73 -6.09
CA ASN A 21 10.59 6.20 -5.26
C ASN A 21 10.20 4.95 -4.50
N ASP A 22 8.93 4.78 -4.21
CA ASP A 22 8.49 3.59 -3.48
C ASP A 22 8.72 2.32 -4.28
N VAL A 23 8.60 2.40 -5.61
CA VAL A 23 8.86 1.24 -6.46
C VAL A 23 10.32 0.80 -6.28
N ASN A 24 11.22 1.77 -6.34
CA ASN A 24 12.64 1.49 -6.18
C ASN A 24 12.90 0.91 -4.79
N HIS A 25 12.25 1.46 -3.80
CA HIS A 25 12.40 1.00 -2.43
C HIS A 25 11.96 -0.46 -2.29
N ILE A 26 10.80 -0.78 -2.85
CA ILE A 26 10.26 -2.14 -2.77
C ILE A 26 11.17 -3.12 -3.50
N LYS A 27 11.61 -2.75 -4.69
CA LYS A 27 12.39 -3.67 -5.50
C LYS A 27 13.82 -3.84 -5.02
N ASN A 28 14.48 -2.74 -4.68
CA ASN A 28 15.92 -2.77 -4.47
C ASN A 28 16.32 -2.79 -2.99
N VAL A 29 15.53 -2.17 -2.14
CA VAL A 29 15.86 -2.10 -0.72
C VAL A 29 15.19 -3.23 0.03
N LEU A 30 13.90 -3.39 -0.13
CA LEU A 30 13.14 -4.40 0.57
C LEU A 30 13.13 -5.74 -0.14
N ARG A 31 13.37 -5.71 -1.45
CA ARG A 31 13.42 -6.92 -2.28
C ARG A 31 12.17 -7.76 -2.12
N MET A 32 11.03 -7.10 -2.09
CA MET A 32 9.77 -7.79 -1.95
C MET A 32 9.35 -8.41 -3.28
N LYS A 33 8.51 -9.42 -3.18
CA LYS A 33 8.06 -10.16 -4.34
C LYS A 33 6.56 -10.22 -4.37
N ALA A 34 6.01 -10.59 -5.54
CA ALA A 34 4.57 -10.79 -5.65
C ALA A 34 4.15 -11.87 -4.67
N GLY A 35 3.02 -11.63 -4.03
CA GLY A 35 2.50 -12.54 -3.02
C GLY A 35 2.81 -12.13 -1.60
N GLU A 36 3.69 -11.16 -1.40
CA GLU A 36 3.97 -10.68 -0.07
C GLU A 36 2.91 -9.67 0.35
N ARG A 37 2.71 -9.57 1.65
CA ARG A 37 1.68 -8.70 2.18
C ARG A 37 2.28 -7.39 2.66
N VAL A 38 1.55 -6.31 2.41
CA VAL A 38 1.96 -4.99 2.84
C VAL A 38 0.72 -4.24 3.32
N VAL A 39 0.96 -3.15 4.05
CA VAL A 39 -0.12 -2.25 4.46
C VAL A 39 0.06 -0.96 3.69
N ALA A 40 -0.98 -0.52 3.03
CA ALA A 40 -0.98 0.76 2.33
C ALA A 40 -1.93 1.71 3.05
N ASN A 41 -1.43 2.89 3.39
CA ASN A 41 -2.22 3.89 4.10
C ASN A 41 -2.51 5.04 3.15
N ASP A 42 -3.75 5.53 3.16
CA ASP A 42 -4.18 6.55 2.22
C ASP A 42 -3.87 7.97 2.72
N LYS A 43 -2.97 8.07 3.70
CA LYS A 43 -2.60 9.35 4.30
C LYS A 43 -3.74 9.97 5.07
N ASP A 44 -4.72 9.19 5.37
CA ASP A 44 -5.87 9.63 6.15
C ASP A 44 -5.92 8.73 7.39
N SER A 45 -6.94 7.93 7.49
CA SER A 45 -7.06 7.10 8.67
C SER A 45 -7.37 5.65 8.32
N THR A 46 -7.19 5.27 7.07
CA THR A 46 -7.52 3.93 6.64
C THR A 46 -6.26 3.17 6.25
N ASP A 47 -6.08 2.00 6.84
CA ASP A 47 -5.03 1.08 6.47
C ASP A 47 -5.63 0.00 5.58
N TYR A 48 -5.03 -0.18 4.42
CA TYR A 48 -5.47 -1.21 3.48
C TYR A 48 -4.48 -2.35 3.53
N TYR A 49 -4.96 -3.54 3.84
CA TYR A 49 -4.11 -4.72 3.90
C TYR A 49 -4.10 -5.33 2.51
N CYS A 50 -2.94 -5.29 1.88
CA CYS A 50 -2.81 -5.62 0.48
C CYS A 50 -1.79 -6.73 0.29
N VAL A 51 -1.89 -7.35 -0.89
CA VAL A 51 -0.91 -8.33 -1.34
C VAL A 51 -0.29 -7.76 -2.61
N ILE A 52 1.01 -7.91 -2.75
CA ILE A 52 1.68 -7.49 -3.97
C ILE A 52 1.23 -8.42 -5.10
N GLU A 53 0.53 -7.83 -6.06
CA GLU A 53 0.02 -8.59 -7.18
C GLU A 53 1.05 -8.68 -8.28
N ASP A 54 1.76 -7.59 -8.55
CA ASP A 54 2.72 -7.54 -9.62
C ASP A 54 3.74 -6.46 -9.34
N ILE A 55 4.96 -6.65 -9.78
CA ILE A 55 6.03 -5.69 -9.63
C ILE A 55 6.62 -5.42 -10.99
N ASP A 56 6.45 -4.18 -11.46
CA ASP A 56 7.03 -3.74 -12.73
C ASP A 56 8.25 -2.87 -12.48
N SER A 57 8.93 -2.52 -13.55
CA SER A 57 10.08 -1.64 -13.43
C SER A 57 9.72 -0.23 -13.00
N GLU A 58 8.48 0.18 -13.23
CA GLU A 58 8.06 1.55 -12.93
C GLU A 58 6.87 1.62 -11.99
N GLN A 59 6.29 0.49 -11.63
CA GLN A 59 5.14 0.51 -10.75
C GLN A 59 5.00 -0.83 -10.06
N VAL A 60 4.30 -0.81 -8.94
CA VAL A 60 3.96 -2.02 -8.20
C VAL A 60 2.46 -2.01 -8.02
N MET A 61 1.82 -3.12 -8.34
CA MET A 61 0.38 -3.26 -8.18
C MET A 61 0.09 -4.04 -6.91
N LEU A 62 -0.77 -3.49 -6.09
CA LEU A 62 -1.20 -4.13 -4.85
C LEU A 62 -2.68 -4.45 -4.96
N LYS A 63 -3.06 -5.60 -4.44
CA LYS A 63 -4.47 -5.97 -4.39
C LYS A 63 -4.94 -5.87 -2.95
N ILE A 64 -6.02 -5.14 -2.72
CA ILE A 64 -6.57 -4.93 -1.40
C ILE A 64 -7.32 -6.20 -0.98
N GLU A 65 -6.91 -6.79 0.13
CA GLU A 65 -7.62 -7.93 0.67
C GLU A 65 -8.60 -7.51 1.75
N SER A 66 -8.23 -6.52 2.55
CA SER A 66 -9.11 -5.99 3.56
C SER A 66 -8.64 -4.60 3.93
N PHE A 67 -9.39 -3.91 4.75
CA PHE A 67 -8.99 -2.60 5.20
C PHE A 67 -9.50 -2.39 6.62
N ARG A 68 -8.85 -1.47 7.32
CA ARG A 68 -9.27 -1.11 8.66
C ARG A 68 -9.20 0.40 8.77
N ARG A 69 -10.32 1.00 9.12
CA ARG A 69 -10.33 2.43 9.36
C ARG A 69 -9.86 2.68 10.77
N CYS A 70 -8.87 3.51 10.90
CA CYS A 70 -8.35 3.85 12.20
C CYS A 70 -9.12 5.03 12.75
N SER A 71 -9.96 4.77 13.72
CA SER A 71 -10.74 5.85 14.30
C SER A 71 -10.19 6.28 15.63
N ALA A 72 -9.01 5.86 15.94
CA ALA A 72 -8.44 6.10 17.25
C ALA A 72 -8.22 7.56 17.53
N LYS A 73 -8.14 8.33 16.54
CA LYS A 73 -7.98 9.72 16.75
C LYS A 73 -9.09 10.29 17.54
N LEU A 74 -9.98 9.54 17.76
CA LEU A 74 -10.97 9.98 18.64
C LEU A 74 -10.46 10.02 20.01
N LYS A 75 -9.95 9.94 20.02
CA LYS A 75 -9.63 10.03 21.04
C LYS A 75 -9.09 10.85 21.53
N THR A 76 -9.14 11.11 21.14
CA THR A 76 -8.75 11.71 21.52
C THR A 76 -8.97 12.27 22.04
N LYS A 77 -9.33 12.23 22.06
CA LYS A 77 -9.65 12.61 22.61
C LYS A 77 -9.62 12.82 23.05
#